data_f1c4b63408b1c0c54fb74803c4b0e73d
#
_entry.id   f1c4b63408b1c0c54fb74803c4b0e73d
#
_cell.length_a   1.000
_cell.length_b   1.000
_cell.length_c   1.000
_cell.angle_alpha   90.00
_cell.angle_beta   90.00
_cell.angle_gamma   90.00
#
_symmetry.space_group_name_H-M   'P 1'
#
loop_
_entity.id
_entity.type
_entity.pdbx_description
1 polymer ?
#
loop_
_entity_poly.entity_id
_entity_poly.type
_entity_poly.pdbx_seq_one_letter_code
_entity_poly.pdbx_strand_id
1 'polypeptide(L)'
;MAQDYILPYIDVMKTDLQPGIIRVRTYVTTLEMRARQLATDIFSTPAMIGLMEGTCVELTGPYLDENEQTVGTHVDVRHMAPTKIGQSVTVKAELLEVKGNKLRYSVTASNDEGKKIGDGLHRRAVINTMRFGKS
;
A
#
# COMPACT_ATOMS: atom_id res chain seq x y z
N MET A 1 -19.69 -14.72 10.22
CA MET A 1 -18.36 -15.05 10.75
C MET A 1 -17.30 -14.24 10.02
N ALA A 2 -16.27 -13.83 10.74
CA ALA A 2 -15.20 -13.03 10.12
C ALA A 2 -14.53 -13.74 8.95
N GLN A 3 -14.43 -15.07 9.01
CA GLN A 3 -13.85 -15.86 7.94
C GLN A 3 -14.64 -15.78 6.65
N ASP A 4 -15.94 -15.51 6.71
CA ASP A 4 -16.77 -15.41 5.53
C ASP A 4 -16.50 -14.13 4.73
N TYR A 5 -15.82 -13.14 5.33
CA TYR A 5 -15.49 -11.89 4.66
C TYR A 5 -14.28 -12.03 3.75
N ILE A 6 -13.38 -12.91 4.10
CA ILE A 6 -12.08 -12.99 3.44
C ILE A 6 -11.86 -14.30 2.70
N LEU A 7 -12.56 -15.37 3.02
CA LEU A 7 -12.33 -16.69 2.41
C LEU A 7 -13.55 -17.23 1.75
N PRO A 8 -13.37 -17.97 0.71
CA PRO A 8 -12.30 -17.95 -0.25
C PRO A 8 -12.68 -17.06 -1.41
N TYR A 9 -11.89 -16.07 -1.71
CA TYR A 9 -12.18 -15.15 -2.83
C TYR A 9 -11.44 -15.50 -4.09
N ILE A 10 -10.73 -16.61 -4.09
CA ILE A 10 -9.95 -17.03 -5.24
C ILE A 10 -10.81 -17.19 -6.50
N ASP A 11 -12.08 -17.58 -6.33
CA ASP A 11 -12.99 -17.80 -7.45
C ASP A 11 -13.52 -16.50 -8.06
N VAL A 12 -13.47 -15.40 -7.30
CA VAL A 12 -13.95 -14.09 -7.77
C VAL A 12 -12.83 -13.17 -8.21
N MET A 13 -11.63 -13.34 -7.67
CA MET A 13 -10.46 -12.58 -8.12
C MET A 13 -10.09 -12.96 -9.55
N LYS A 14 -9.69 -11.97 -10.31
CA LYS A 14 -9.20 -12.21 -11.66
C LYS A 14 -7.90 -13.01 -11.61
N THR A 15 -7.80 -14.01 -12.49
CA THR A 15 -6.69 -14.95 -12.47
C THR A 15 -5.36 -14.35 -12.90
N ASP A 16 -5.38 -13.17 -13.51
CA ASP A 16 -4.16 -12.49 -13.96
C ASP A 16 -3.50 -11.65 -12.87
N LEU A 17 -4.04 -11.61 -11.66
CA LEU A 17 -3.35 -11.03 -10.51
C LEU A 17 -2.25 -11.99 -10.07
N GLN A 18 -1.01 -11.68 -10.40
CA GLN A 18 0.14 -12.57 -10.22
C GLN A 18 1.33 -11.82 -9.67
N PRO A 19 2.24 -12.52 -8.97
CA PRO A 19 3.50 -11.94 -8.53
C PRO A 19 4.28 -11.31 -9.69
N GLY A 20 4.97 -10.22 -9.40
CA GLY A 20 5.76 -9.49 -10.39
C GLY A 20 5.08 -8.24 -10.93
N ILE A 21 3.79 -8.06 -10.66
CA ILE A 21 3.08 -6.85 -11.07
C ILE A 21 3.60 -5.68 -10.22
N ILE A 22 3.86 -4.55 -10.88
CA ILE A 22 4.49 -3.38 -10.28
C ILE A 22 3.62 -2.15 -10.53
N ARG A 23 3.56 -1.28 -9.52
CA ARG A 23 3.02 0.06 -9.65
C ARG A 23 4.04 1.05 -9.14
N VAL A 24 4.31 2.10 -9.92
CA VAL A 24 5.17 3.21 -9.52
C VAL A 24 4.35 4.50 -9.57
N ARG A 25 4.44 5.29 -8.51
CA ARG A 25 3.73 6.56 -8.48
C ARG A 25 4.56 7.63 -7.76
N THR A 26 4.56 8.84 -8.32
CA THR A 26 5.21 9.99 -7.72
C THR A 26 4.16 10.91 -7.10
N TYR A 27 4.42 11.31 -5.86
CA TYR A 27 3.55 12.20 -5.08
C TYR A 27 4.32 13.46 -4.71
N VAL A 28 3.67 14.61 -4.80
CA VAL A 28 4.21 15.82 -4.18
C VAL A 28 3.74 15.82 -2.72
N THR A 29 4.69 15.91 -1.78
CA THR A 29 4.32 15.92 -0.37
C THR A 29 3.68 17.26 0.00
N THR A 30 2.63 17.19 0.83
CA THR A 30 1.84 18.34 1.25
C THR A 30 1.98 18.58 2.75
N LEU A 31 1.61 19.76 3.20
CA LEU A 31 1.75 20.15 4.61
C LEU A 31 1.03 19.17 5.55
N GLU A 32 -0.08 18.60 5.11
CA GLU A 32 -0.82 17.61 5.91
C GLU A 32 -0.01 16.35 6.21
N MET A 33 1.00 16.07 5.42
CA MET A 33 1.86 14.89 5.55
C MET A 33 3.04 15.11 6.49
N ARG A 34 3.13 16.27 7.15
CA ARG A 34 4.28 16.58 8.01
C ARG A 34 4.22 15.84 9.34
N ALA A 35 5.40 15.62 9.91
CA ALA A 35 5.54 15.16 11.29
C ALA A 35 5.21 16.33 12.23
N ARG A 36 4.06 16.28 12.88
CA ARG A 36 3.50 17.42 13.61
C ARG A 36 4.29 17.79 14.87
N GLN A 37 5.07 16.85 15.39
CA GLN A 37 5.88 17.06 16.59
C GLN A 37 7.18 17.83 16.31
N LEU A 38 7.52 18.07 15.04
CA LEU A 38 8.76 18.74 14.67
C LEU A 38 8.50 20.19 14.31
N ALA A 39 9.48 21.04 14.59
CA ALA A 39 9.43 22.45 14.21
C ALA A 39 9.63 22.65 12.71
N THR A 40 10.38 21.75 12.07
CA THR A 40 10.63 21.76 10.63
C THR A 40 9.61 20.88 9.92
N ASP A 41 9.13 21.31 8.76
CA ASP A 41 8.12 20.55 8.00
C ASP A 41 8.79 19.39 7.27
N ILE A 42 8.74 18.23 7.91
CA ILE A 42 9.35 16.98 7.42
C ILE A 42 8.23 15.96 7.18
N PHE A 43 8.36 15.23 6.08
CA PHE A 43 7.46 14.14 5.69
C PHE A 43 7.43 13.07 6.77
N SER A 44 6.24 12.72 7.26
CA SER A 44 6.08 11.83 8.40
C SER A 44 6.08 10.36 8.01
N THR A 45 6.40 9.50 8.96
CA THR A 45 6.33 8.05 8.76
C THR A 45 4.91 7.57 8.47
N PRO A 46 3.88 7.99 9.22
CA PRO A 46 2.52 7.60 8.87
C PRO A 46 2.10 8.01 7.46
N ALA A 47 2.52 9.20 7.00
CA ALA A 47 2.21 9.65 5.65
C ALA A 47 2.91 8.77 4.61
N MET A 48 4.17 8.40 4.84
CA MET A 48 4.89 7.50 3.94
C MET A 48 4.18 6.15 3.83
N ILE A 49 3.78 5.59 4.96
CA ILE A 49 3.04 4.32 4.98
C ILE A 49 1.73 4.46 4.21
N GLY A 50 1.02 5.57 4.39
CA GLY A 50 -0.23 5.84 3.66
C GLY A 50 -0.03 5.86 2.15
N LEU A 51 1.04 6.48 1.67
CA LEU A 51 1.36 6.49 0.23
C LEU A 51 1.74 5.09 -0.26
N MET A 52 2.47 4.31 0.54
CA MET A 52 2.80 2.92 0.21
C MET A 52 1.55 2.07 0.12
N GLU A 53 0.65 2.17 1.09
CA GLU A 53 -0.62 1.43 1.06
C GLU A 53 -1.46 1.83 -0.15
N GLY A 54 -1.59 3.13 -0.40
CA GLY A 54 -2.36 3.64 -1.54
C GLY A 54 -1.83 3.13 -2.87
N THR A 55 -0.52 3.03 -3.00
CA THR A 55 0.10 2.49 -4.22
C THR A 55 -0.22 1.01 -4.39
N CYS A 56 -0.22 0.24 -3.29
CA CYS A 56 -0.63 -1.17 -3.34
C CYS A 56 -2.10 -1.32 -3.72
N VAL A 57 -2.97 -0.45 -3.23
CA VAL A 57 -4.39 -0.44 -3.60
C VAL A 57 -4.54 -0.19 -5.10
N GLU A 58 -3.81 0.79 -5.64
CA GLU A 58 -3.84 1.11 -7.06
C GLU A 58 -3.31 -0.02 -7.93
N LEU A 59 -2.24 -0.69 -7.46
CA LEU A 59 -1.67 -1.84 -8.17
C LEU A 59 -2.71 -2.94 -8.34
N THR A 60 -3.46 -3.22 -7.29
CA THR A 60 -4.34 -4.37 -7.20
C THR A 60 -5.72 -4.11 -7.80
N GLY A 61 -6.21 -2.87 -7.71
CA GLY A 61 -7.57 -2.50 -8.08
C GLY A 61 -8.05 -3.03 -9.43
N PRO A 62 -7.28 -2.91 -10.53
CA PRO A 62 -7.72 -3.38 -11.85
C PRO A 62 -7.97 -4.88 -11.93
N TYR A 63 -7.48 -5.67 -10.97
CA TYR A 63 -7.60 -7.12 -10.94
C TYR A 63 -8.70 -7.61 -10.02
N LEU A 64 -9.45 -6.70 -9.42
CA LEU A 64 -10.53 -7.04 -8.49
C LEU A 64 -11.89 -6.94 -9.19
N ASP A 65 -12.85 -7.72 -8.67
CA ASP A 65 -14.23 -7.63 -9.12
C ASP A 65 -14.94 -6.46 -8.44
N GLU A 66 -16.16 -6.19 -8.90
CA GLU A 66 -16.94 -5.02 -8.49
C GLU A 66 -17.12 -4.92 -6.97
N ASN A 67 -17.37 -6.05 -6.31
CA ASN A 67 -17.65 -6.09 -4.87
C ASN A 67 -16.42 -6.49 -4.06
N GLU A 68 -15.24 -6.34 -4.63
CA GLU A 68 -13.99 -6.67 -3.97
C GLU A 68 -13.16 -5.43 -3.70
N GLN A 69 -12.46 -5.46 -2.59
CA GLN A 69 -11.47 -4.45 -2.22
C GLN A 69 -10.43 -5.11 -1.33
N THR A 70 -9.32 -4.43 -1.07
CA THR A 70 -8.31 -4.94 -0.15
C THR A 70 -8.28 -4.10 1.11
N VAL A 71 -7.94 -4.75 2.22
CA VAL A 71 -7.66 -4.08 3.50
C VAL A 71 -6.25 -4.44 3.93
N GLY A 72 -5.56 -3.48 4.55
CA GLY A 72 -4.22 -3.72 5.07
C GLY A 72 -4.25 -4.61 6.30
N THR A 73 -3.33 -5.57 6.38
CA THR A 73 -3.26 -6.52 7.50
C THR A 73 -1.92 -6.50 8.23
N HIS A 74 -0.86 -6.00 7.58
CA HIS A 74 0.48 -5.99 8.19
C HIS A 74 1.35 -4.96 7.50
N VAL A 75 2.11 -4.22 8.30
CA VAL A 75 3.08 -3.23 7.82
C VAL A 75 4.39 -3.47 8.55
N ASP A 76 5.47 -3.63 7.77
CA ASP A 76 6.82 -3.79 8.30
C ASP A 76 7.75 -2.98 7.41
N VAL A 77 7.85 -1.68 7.69
CA VAL A 77 8.61 -0.76 6.86
C VAL A 77 9.58 0.05 7.72
N ARG A 78 10.64 0.53 7.08
CA ARG A 78 11.61 1.44 7.69
C ARG A 78 11.53 2.78 6.98
N HIS A 79 11.65 3.86 7.75
CA HIS A 79 11.76 5.22 7.24
C HIS A 79 13.19 5.68 7.53
N MET A 80 14.04 5.68 6.52
CA MET A 80 15.50 5.74 6.69
C MET A 80 16.08 7.12 6.52
N ALA A 81 15.39 8.04 5.84
CA ALA A 81 15.91 9.37 5.58
C ALA A 81 14.77 10.38 5.51
N PRO A 82 15.01 11.62 5.96
CA PRO A 82 13.97 12.65 5.94
C PRO A 82 13.76 13.23 4.55
N THR A 83 12.55 13.72 4.32
CA THR A 83 12.19 14.48 3.13
C THR A 83 11.46 15.75 3.57
N LYS A 84 11.85 16.89 3.05
CA LYS A 84 11.17 18.15 3.34
C LYS A 84 9.82 18.19 2.63
N ILE A 85 8.81 18.72 3.31
CA ILE A 85 7.50 18.92 2.69
C ILE A 85 7.65 19.83 1.48
N GLY A 86 6.91 19.50 0.41
CA GLY A 86 7.00 20.17 -0.88
C GLY A 86 7.85 19.42 -1.89
N GLN A 87 8.72 18.56 -1.43
CA GLN A 87 9.50 17.69 -2.31
C GLN A 87 8.68 16.48 -2.72
N SER A 88 9.07 15.86 -3.84
CA SER A 88 8.39 14.68 -4.36
C SER A 88 8.94 13.40 -3.74
N VAL A 89 8.06 12.41 -3.61
CA VAL A 89 8.38 11.05 -3.19
C VAL A 89 7.83 10.10 -4.24
N THR A 90 8.67 9.21 -4.73
CA THR A 90 8.27 8.16 -5.66
C THR A 90 8.17 6.84 -4.91
N VAL A 91 6.98 6.23 -4.97
CA VAL A 91 6.70 4.95 -4.34
C VAL A 91 6.62 3.88 -5.42
N LYS A 92 7.30 2.76 -5.17
CA LYS A 92 7.19 1.56 -6.00
C LYS A 92 6.63 0.45 -5.13
N ALA A 93 5.56 -0.17 -5.61
CA ALA A 93 4.99 -1.37 -5.01
C ALA A 93 5.13 -2.52 -6.00
N GLU A 94 5.50 -3.68 -5.49
CA GLU A 94 5.57 -4.90 -6.28
C GLU A 94 4.82 -6.01 -5.55
N LEU A 95 3.92 -6.68 -6.26
CA LEU A 95 3.23 -7.85 -5.71
C LEU A 95 4.18 -9.02 -5.68
N LEU A 96 4.42 -9.57 -4.49
CA LEU A 96 5.36 -10.67 -4.29
C LEU A 96 4.69 -12.02 -4.21
N GLU A 97 3.46 -12.07 -3.66
CA GLU A 97 2.79 -13.34 -3.40
C GLU A 97 1.29 -13.16 -3.41
N VAL A 98 0.61 -14.12 -4.00
CA VAL A 98 -0.85 -14.27 -3.92
C VAL A 98 -1.11 -15.65 -3.33
N LYS A 99 -1.78 -15.71 -2.19
CA LYS A 99 -2.11 -16.97 -1.53
C LYS A 99 -3.57 -16.92 -1.09
N GLY A 100 -4.44 -17.50 -1.90
CA GLY A 100 -5.87 -17.35 -1.71
C GLY A 100 -6.24 -15.86 -1.85
N ASN A 101 -6.87 -15.31 -0.82
CA ASN A 101 -7.23 -13.89 -0.79
C ASN A 101 -6.15 -13.01 -0.14
N LYS A 102 -4.99 -13.57 0.20
CA LYS A 102 -3.92 -12.85 0.89
C LYS A 102 -2.84 -12.44 -0.08
N LEU A 103 -2.42 -11.18 0.04
CA LEU A 103 -1.46 -10.56 -0.85
C LEU A 103 -0.28 -10.01 -0.05
N ARG A 104 0.92 -10.17 -0.57
CA ARG A 104 2.13 -9.63 0.03
C ARG A 104 2.88 -8.81 -1.01
N TYR A 105 3.34 -7.64 -0.58
CA TYR A 105 4.01 -6.68 -1.45
C TYR A 105 5.35 -6.25 -0.86
N SER A 106 6.29 -5.89 -1.73
CA SER A 106 7.40 -5.04 -1.34
C SER A 106 7.06 -3.60 -1.68
N VAL A 107 7.50 -2.67 -0.85
CA VAL A 107 7.29 -1.24 -1.06
C VAL A 107 8.59 -0.50 -0.84
N THR A 108 8.87 0.48 -1.70
CA THR A 108 10.02 1.37 -1.56
C THR A 108 9.57 2.79 -1.81
N ALA A 109 10.21 3.73 -1.12
CA ALA A 109 9.99 5.16 -1.36
C ALA A 109 11.34 5.82 -1.57
N SER A 110 11.41 6.71 -2.56
CA SER A 110 12.62 7.44 -2.91
C SER A 110 12.30 8.92 -3.04
N ASN A 111 13.28 9.79 -2.75
CA ASN A 111 13.11 11.22 -2.91
C ASN A 111 13.30 11.64 -4.39
N ASP A 112 13.21 12.94 -4.66
CA ASP A 112 13.31 13.47 -6.02
C ASP A 112 14.74 13.38 -6.61
N GLU A 113 15.73 13.03 -5.78
CA GLU A 113 17.08 12.75 -6.25
C GLU A 113 17.34 11.24 -6.45
N GLY A 114 16.31 10.42 -6.30
CA GLY A 114 16.42 8.97 -6.44
C GLY A 114 16.97 8.25 -5.22
N LYS A 115 17.19 8.97 -4.11
CA LYS A 115 17.68 8.35 -2.88
C LYS A 115 16.54 7.63 -2.17
N LYS A 116 16.78 6.37 -1.79
CA LYS A 116 15.80 5.61 -1.02
C LYS A 116 15.62 6.24 0.37
N ILE A 117 14.37 6.55 0.71
CA ILE A 117 14.01 7.10 2.01
C ILE A 117 13.27 6.10 2.89
N GLY A 118 12.74 5.04 2.30
CA GLY A 118 12.05 3.99 3.06
C GLY A 118 11.84 2.75 2.23
N ASP A 119 11.67 1.61 2.90
CA ASP A 119 11.34 0.34 2.26
C ASP A 119 10.72 -0.63 3.26
N GLY A 120 10.17 -1.71 2.75
CA GLY A 120 9.69 -2.79 3.58
C GLY A 120 8.70 -3.69 2.88
N LEU A 121 7.90 -4.37 3.71
CA LEU A 121 6.90 -5.34 3.28
C LEU A 121 5.53 -4.90 3.78
N HIS A 122 4.51 -5.21 2.99
CA HIS A 122 3.13 -4.89 3.31
C HIS A 122 2.24 -6.06 2.92
N ARG A 123 1.24 -6.35 3.75
CA ARG A 123 0.27 -7.41 3.47
C ARG A 123 -1.13 -6.85 3.46
N ARG A 124 -1.93 -7.38 2.55
CA ARG A 124 -3.33 -7.01 2.41
C ARG A 124 -4.17 -8.27 2.20
N ALA A 125 -5.46 -8.14 2.43
CA ALA A 125 -6.40 -9.22 2.16
C ALA A 125 -7.53 -8.70 1.28
N VAL A 126 -7.95 -9.49 0.31
CA VAL A 126 -9.13 -9.20 -0.51
C VAL A 126 -10.36 -9.55 0.31
N ILE A 127 -11.29 -8.61 0.37
CA ILE A 127 -12.56 -8.79 1.10
C ILE A 127 -13.73 -8.49 0.17
N ASN A 128 -14.91 -8.99 0.55
CA ASN A 128 -16.15 -8.64 -0.11
C ASN A 128 -16.73 -7.40 0.59
N THR A 129 -16.86 -6.31 -0.16
CA THR A 129 -17.29 -5.03 0.40
C THR A 129 -18.73 -5.04 0.89
N MET A 130 -19.54 -5.97 0.36
CA MET A 130 -20.95 -6.07 0.76
C MET A 130 -21.13 -6.72 2.12
N ARG A 131 -20.15 -7.48 2.58
CA ARG A 131 -20.22 -8.23 3.84
C ARG A 131 -19.21 -7.78 4.89
N PHE A 132 -18.11 -7.19 4.46
CA PHE A 132 -17.03 -6.83 5.38
C PHE A 132 -17.50 -5.83 6.44
N GLY A 133 -17.18 -6.09 7.70
CA GLY A 133 -17.58 -5.25 8.81
C GLY A 133 -19.01 -5.45 9.29
N LYS A 134 -19.76 -6.34 8.66
CA LYS A 134 -21.13 -6.69 9.05
C LYS A 134 -21.12 -8.04 9.74
N SER A 135 -21.55 -8.12 10.95
CA SER A 135 -21.55 -9.37 11.73
C SER A 135 -22.94 -9.78 12.12
#